data_31ad0742c8cf4a5567194c701cb600c7
#
_entry.id   31ad0742c8cf4a5567194c701cb600c7
#
_cell.length_a   1.000
_cell.length_b   1.000
_cell.length_c   1.000
_cell.angle_alpha   90.00
_cell.angle_beta   90.00
_cell.angle_gamma   90.00
#
_symmetry.space_group_name_H-M   'P 1'
#
loop_
_entity.id
_entity.type
_entity.pdbx_description
1 polymer ?
#
loop_
_entity_poly.entity_id
_entity_poly.type
_entity_poly.pdbx_seq_one_letter_code
_entity_poly.pdbx_strand_id
1 'polypeptide(L)'
;MARMQPHLLRVAVLLVLSGCTAGIDRPNNPVAVESVQAGKLRLASLERAAIRVHLQGRADSRLPQRLPQNPIVTPSSSTTLGDNINGPSLIRVPFWIDKPLGRYYLYFSHHAGKFIRLAYADALTGPWKIHEAGTLRIEETARCHDHVASPDVHVDEARREILMYFHCPSGGRVDANGRVDINEQETFFATSSDGLRFRASPAPLGPAYFRVFRWGDYYYSVVRGGMVLRSRDMRTPFEPGPTIIPLDAGRLLRHAAVDVQGDVLRVYYSRIGDRPERILVSEVRLVPDWQAGRASPPADVLTPERDFEGGNLPLEASAPDEAPGRVRQLRDPGIFSEGRTTYLLYSVAGESGLAIAAISR
;
A
#
# COMPACT_ATOMS: atom_id res chain seq x y z
N MET A 1 -20.97 -31.41 21.33
CA MET A 1 -21.87 -32.15 20.43
C MET A 1 -22.35 -31.21 19.33
N ALA A 2 -22.44 -31.73 18.12
CA ALA A 2 -22.91 -31.13 16.88
C ALA A 2 -21.95 -30.09 16.21
N ARG A 3 -21.16 -30.63 15.29
CA ARG A 3 -20.45 -29.87 14.21
C ARG A 3 -21.46 -29.51 13.12
N MET A 4 -21.53 -28.22 12.73
CA MET A 4 -22.18 -27.80 11.48
C MET A 4 -21.12 -27.55 10.41
N GLN A 5 -21.19 -28.32 9.33
CA GLN A 5 -20.40 -28.14 8.12
C GLN A 5 -21.07 -27.10 7.19
N PRO A 6 -20.32 -26.36 6.37
CA PRO A 6 -20.90 -25.46 5.38
C PRO A 6 -21.34 -26.22 4.11
N HIS A 7 -22.57 -25.99 3.68
CA HIS A 7 -23.16 -26.52 2.46
C HIS A 7 -22.52 -25.86 1.21
N LEU A 8 -21.81 -26.67 0.45
CA LEU A 8 -21.46 -26.41 -0.94
C LEU A 8 -22.71 -26.61 -1.81
N LEU A 9 -23.21 -25.55 -2.40
CA LEU A 9 -24.29 -25.57 -3.39
C LEU A 9 -23.72 -26.09 -4.73
N ARG A 10 -23.81 -27.41 -4.96
CA ARG A 10 -23.58 -27.99 -6.29
C ARG A 10 -24.89 -27.94 -7.06
N VAL A 11 -24.95 -27.15 -8.10
CA VAL A 11 -26.02 -27.22 -9.10
C VAL A 11 -25.74 -28.44 -9.97
N ALA A 12 -26.47 -29.51 -9.71
CA ALA A 12 -26.51 -30.69 -10.55
C ALA A 12 -27.56 -30.48 -11.64
N VAL A 13 -27.12 -30.39 -12.88
CA VAL A 13 -28.03 -30.47 -14.05
C VAL A 13 -28.35 -31.94 -14.28
N LEU A 14 -29.55 -32.34 -13.91
CA LEU A 14 -30.06 -33.70 -14.14
C LEU A 14 -30.51 -33.81 -15.61
N LEU A 15 -29.73 -34.51 -16.44
CA LEU A 15 -30.18 -35.00 -17.74
C LEU A 15 -30.96 -36.28 -17.53
N VAL A 16 -32.29 -36.20 -17.65
CA VAL A 16 -33.18 -37.36 -17.73
C VAL A 16 -33.07 -37.91 -19.15
N LEU A 17 -32.34 -39.01 -19.32
CA LEU A 17 -32.40 -39.85 -20.48
C LEU A 17 -33.41 -40.96 -20.20
N SER A 18 -34.64 -40.79 -20.71
CA SER A 18 -35.61 -41.85 -20.74
C SER A 18 -35.32 -42.76 -21.93
N GLY A 19 -34.89 -43.97 -21.64
CA GLY A 19 -34.67 -44.99 -22.67
C GLY A 19 -36.03 -45.61 -23.08
N CYS A 20 -36.31 -45.59 -24.38
CA CYS A 20 -37.22 -46.50 -25.05
C CYS A 20 -36.51 -47.13 -26.22
N THR A 21 -36.27 -48.44 -26.12
CA THR A 21 -35.87 -49.29 -27.25
C THR A 21 -37.09 -49.73 -27.99
N ALA A 22 -37.27 -49.31 -29.22
CA ALA A 22 -38.06 -50.02 -30.22
C ALA A 22 -37.74 -49.50 -31.63
N GLY A 23 -37.37 -50.40 -32.54
CA GLY A 23 -37.74 -50.44 -33.96
C GLY A 23 -37.10 -49.41 -34.86
N ILE A 24 -36.24 -49.94 -35.70
CA ILE A 24 -35.69 -49.36 -36.93
C ILE A 24 -36.81 -48.83 -37.83
N ASP A 25 -36.78 -47.50 -38.11
CA ASP A 25 -37.03 -46.95 -39.46
C ASP A 25 -36.49 -45.52 -39.51
N ARG A 26 -35.68 -45.25 -40.53
CA ARG A 26 -35.17 -43.90 -40.81
C ARG A 26 -36.19 -43.14 -41.67
N PRO A 27 -36.55 -41.92 -41.25
CA PRO A 27 -36.66 -40.88 -42.25
C PRO A 27 -35.64 -39.76 -41.98
N ASN A 28 -34.89 -39.38 -42.97
CA ASN A 28 -34.13 -38.15 -43.07
C ASN A 28 -35.12 -36.97 -42.94
N ASN A 29 -35.22 -36.41 -41.75
CA ASN A 29 -36.01 -35.19 -41.56
C ASN A 29 -35.01 -34.03 -41.33
N PRO A 30 -34.76 -33.17 -42.33
CA PRO A 30 -33.81 -32.07 -42.24
C PRO A 30 -34.16 -31.04 -41.14
N VAL A 31 -35.44 -30.93 -40.74
CA VAL A 31 -35.91 -29.99 -39.71
C VAL A 31 -35.43 -30.37 -38.30
N ALA A 32 -35.24 -31.67 -38.03
CA ALA A 32 -34.72 -32.11 -36.73
C ALA A 32 -33.21 -31.80 -36.54
N VAL A 33 -32.45 -31.84 -37.64
CA VAL A 33 -30.98 -31.52 -37.61
C VAL A 33 -30.75 -30.02 -37.43
N GLU A 34 -31.58 -29.18 -38.10
CA GLU A 34 -31.47 -27.71 -37.91
C GLU A 34 -31.87 -27.25 -36.49
N SER A 35 -32.83 -27.85 -35.84
CA SER A 35 -33.25 -27.50 -34.50
C SER A 35 -32.20 -27.86 -33.46
N VAL A 36 -31.47 -28.98 -33.60
CA VAL A 36 -30.36 -29.39 -32.72
C VAL A 36 -29.13 -28.51 -32.96
N GLN A 37 -28.87 -28.11 -34.20
CA GLN A 37 -27.77 -27.24 -34.54
C GLN A 37 -27.96 -25.80 -34.04
N ALA A 38 -29.21 -25.27 -34.16
CA ALA A 38 -29.62 -23.99 -33.61
C ALA A 38 -29.55 -23.99 -32.06
N GLY A 39 -29.94 -25.08 -31.41
CA GLY A 39 -29.80 -25.28 -29.97
C GLY A 39 -28.36 -25.27 -29.50
N LYS A 40 -27.47 -25.96 -30.18
CA LYS A 40 -26.03 -25.97 -29.91
C LYS A 40 -25.37 -24.58 -30.08
N LEU A 41 -25.75 -23.85 -31.12
CA LEU A 41 -25.28 -22.47 -31.34
C LEU A 41 -25.78 -21.49 -30.26
N ARG A 42 -27.02 -21.65 -29.79
CA ARG A 42 -27.57 -20.86 -28.68
C ARG A 42 -26.84 -21.17 -27.35
N LEU A 43 -26.61 -22.46 -27.04
CA LEU A 43 -25.83 -22.83 -25.84
C LEU A 43 -24.42 -22.26 -25.88
N ALA A 44 -23.72 -22.39 -26.98
CA ALA A 44 -22.35 -21.84 -27.16
C ALA A 44 -22.34 -20.30 -27.04
N SER A 45 -23.41 -19.61 -27.51
CA SER A 45 -23.49 -18.15 -27.34
C SER A 45 -23.75 -17.73 -25.89
N LEU A 46 -24.58 -18.50 -25.16
CA LEU A 46 -24.85 -18.26 -23.73
C LEU A 46 -23.61 -18.55 -22.87
N GLU A 47 -22.88 -19.62 -23.17
CA GLU A 47 -21.60 -19.90 -22.49
C GLU A 47 -20.56 -18.81 -22.75
N ARG A 48 -20.43 -18.32 -23.99
CA ARG A 48 -19.54 -17.18 -24.32
C ARG A 48 -19.99 -15.90 -23.64
N ALA A 49 -21.28 -15.64 -23.52
CA ALA A 49 -21.80 -14.50 -22.79
C ALA A 49 -21.55 -14.61 -21.29
N ALA A 50 -21.76 -15.80 -20.69
CA ALA A 50 -21.47 -16.05 -19.28
C ALA A 50 -19.98 -15.95 -18.96
N ILE A 51 -19.10 -16.47 -19.85
CA ILE A 51 -17.65 -16.33 -19.74
C ILE A 51 -17.26 -14.83 -19.86
N ARG A 52 -17.86 -14.09 -20.79
CA ARG A 52 -17.59 -12.67 -20.96
C ARG A 52 -18.01 -11.83 -19.73
N VAL A 53 -19.19 -12.11 -19.16
CA VAL A 53 -19.65 -11.48 -17.92
C VAL A 53 -18.77 -11.85 -16.74
N HIS A 54 -18.34 -13.11 -16.65
CA HIS A 54 -17.42 -13.58 -15.60
C HIS A 54 -16.03 -12.97 -15.73
N LEU A 55 -15.52 -12.80 -16.95
CA LEU A 55 -14.25 -12.13 -17.21
C LEU A 55 -14.34 -10.61 -17.02
N GLN A 56 -15.46 -9.97 -17.37
CA GLN A 56 -15.70 -8.55 -17.08
C GLN A 56 -15.84 -8.29 -15.57
N GLY A 57 -16.56 -9.13 -14.83
CA GLY A 57 -16.65 -9.05 -13.38
C GLY A 57 -15.29 -9.28 -12.68
N ARG A 58 -14.42 -10.13 -13.24
CA ARG A 58 -13.02 -10.28 -12.74
C ARG A 58 -12.13 -9.11 -13.14
N ALA A 59 -12.36 -8.45 -14.27
CA ALA A 59 -11.60 -7.25 -14.66
C ALA A 59 -11.94 -6.06 -13.75
N ASP A 60 -13.23 -5.86 -13.42
CA ASP A 60 -13.66 -4.82 -12.47
C ASP A 60 -13.14 -5.06 -11.04
N SER A 61 -12.95 -6.33 -10.62
CA SER A 61 -12.42 -6.67 -9.30
C SER A 61 -10.89 -6.44 -9.16
N ARG A 62 -10.19 -6.10 -10.24
CA ARG A 62 -8.74 -5.86 -10.25
C ARG A 62 -8.36 -4.39 -10.18
N LEU A 63 -9.28 -3.48 -10.40
CA LEU A 63 -9.02 -2.04 -10.29
C LEU A 63 -9.05 -1.63 -8.82
N PRO A 64 -8.12 -0.75 -8.37
CA PRO A 64 -8.18 -0.21 -7.03
C PRO A 64 -9.54 0.46 -6.77
N GLN A 65 -10.21 0.04 -5.69
CA GLN A 65 -11.51 0.59 -5.28
C GLN A 65 -11.31 1.62 -4.18
N ARG A 66 -11.41 2.89 -4.51
CA ARG A 66 -11.36 4.00 -3.55
C ARG A 66 -12.49 3.86 -2.54
N LEU A 67 -12.18 3.99 -1.24
CA LEU A 67 -13.25 3.99 -0.22
C LEU A 67 -14.13 5.22 -0.39
N PRO A 68 -15.46 5.09 -0.21
CA PRO A 68 -16.39 6.21 -0.43
C PRO A 68 -16.23 7.35 0.58
N GLN A 69 -15.57 7.10 1.73
CA GLN A 69 -15.31 8.09 2.77
C GLN A 69 -14.04 8.92 2.54
N ASN A 70 -13.34 8.69 1.43
CA ASN A 70 -12.14 9.47 1.09
C ASN A 70 -12.45 10.96 0.82
N PRO A 71 -11.53 11.85 1.17
CA PRO A 71 -10.29 11.63 1.93
C PRO A 71 -10.58 11.37 3.41
N ILE A 72 -9.82 10.45 4.03
CA ILE A 72 -10.03 10.02 5.43
C ILE A 72 -9.39 10.96 6.46
N VAL A 73 -8.37 11.69 6.08
CA VAL A 73 -7.70 12.74 6.87
C VAL A 73 -7.42 13.92 5.95
N THR A 74 -7.70 15.12 6.41
CA THR A 74 -7.45 16.39 5.70
C THR A 74 -6.90 17.43 6.67
N PRO A 75 -6.37 18.56 6.21
CA PRO A 75 -6.00 19.68 7.08
C PRO A 75 -7.12 20.14 8.01
N SER A 76 -8.38 20.06 7.58
CA SER A 76 -9.54 20.43 8.39
C SER A 76 -9.92 19.38 9.46
N SER A 77 -9.28 18.22 9.49
CA SER A 77 -9.56 17.19 10.51
C SER A 77 -9.07 17.60 11.90
N SER A 78 -8.10 18.51 12.01
CA SER A 78 -7.66 19.15 13.26
C SER A 78 -6.79 20.36 12.99
N THR A 79 -6.82 21.36 13.88
CA THR A 79 -5.97 22.56 13.79
C THR A 79 -4.49 22.27 14.04
N THR A 80 -4.14 21.10 14.60
CA THR A 80 -2.75 20.71 14.86
C THR A 80 -2.04 20.07 13.66
N LEU A 81 -2.78 19.74 12.59
CA LEU A 81 -2.23 19.03 11.43
C LEU A 81 -1.46 19.94 10.47
N GLY A 82 -1.78 21.23 10.41
CA GLY A 82 -1.27 22.09 9.35
C GLY A 82 -1.84 21.74 7.98
N ASP A 83 -1.19 22.16 6.94
CA ASP A 83 -1.63 22.05 5.54
C ASP A 83 -0.97 20.90 4.75
N ASN A 84 0.08 20.29 5.29
CA ASN A 84 0.83 19.21 4.66
C ASN A 84 0.61 17.89 5.39
N ILE A 85 0.13 16.85 4.71
CA ILE A 85 -0.24 15.55 5.26
C ILE A 85 0.26 14.45 4.32
N ASN A 86 1.24 13.65 4.77
CA ASN A 86 1.92 12.66 3.94
C ASN A 86 2.39 11.41 4.71
N GLY A 87 2.97 10.44 3.98
CA GLY A 87 3.68 9.29 4.51
C GLY A 87 2.86 8.38 5.42
N PRO A 88 1.69 7.87 4.99
CA PRO A 88 0.84 7.04 5.83
C PRO A 88 1.42 5.66 6.11
N SER A 89 1.29 5.19 7.36
CA SER A 89 1.55 3.82 7.79
C SER A 89 0.45 3.37 8.75
N LEU A 90 -0.24 2.28 8.41
CA LEU A 90 -1.42 1.80 9.11
C LEU A 90 -1.16 0.46 9.77
N ILE A 91 -1.56 0.33 11.03
CA ILE A 91 -1.60 -0.94 11.73
C ILE A 91 -3.00 -1.24 12.28
N ARG A 92 -3.33 -2.52 12.38
CA ARG A 92 -4.36 -2.96 13.31
C ARG A 92 -3.75 -3.00 14.70
N VAL A 93 -4.40 -2.37 15.66
CA VAL A 93 -3.93 -2.32 17.05
C VAL A 93 -3.92 -3.75 17.61
N PRO A 94 -2.78 -4.22 18.12
CA PRO A 94 -2.67 -5.58 18.65
C PRO A 94 -3.49 -5.74 19.94
N PHE A 95 -3.98 -6.96 20.16
CA PHE A 95 -4.89 -7.28 21.27
C PHE A 95 -4.29 -7.14 22.67
N TRP A 96 -2.95 -7.10 22.76
CA TRP A 96 -2.24 -6.95 24.02
C TRP A 96 -2.12 -5.49 24.50
N ILE A 97 -2.53 -4.52 23.70
CA ILE A 97 -2.63 -3.11 24.12
C ILE A 97 -3.91 -2.93 24.93
N ASP A 98 -3.75 -2.53 26.20
CA ASP A 98 -4.88 -2.22 27.06
C ASP A 98 -5.49 -0.86 26.69
N LYS A 99 -6.82 -0.82 26.60
CA LYS A 99 -7.63 0.41 26.35
C LYS A 99 -7.13 1.22 25.14
N PRO A 100 -7.02 0.62 23.95
CA PRO A 100 -6.61 1.36 22.76
C PRO A 100 -7.60 2.47 22.42
N LEU A 101 -7.14 3.52 21.72
CA LEU A 101 -8.00 4.62 21.27
C LEU A 101 -9.00 4.17 20.18
N GLY A 102 -8.65 3.14 19.43
CA GLY A 102 -9.45 2.53 18.37
C GLY A 102 -8.81 1.25 17.88
N ARG A 103 -9.49 0.57 16.96
CA ARG A 103 -9.03 -0.70 16.37
C ARG A 103 -7.87 -0.53 15.40
N TYR A 104 -7.75 0.65 14.79
CA TYR A 104 -6.72 0.99 13.80
C TYR A 104 -6.00 2.25 14.22
N TYR A 105 -4.66 2.24 14.04
CA TYR A 105 -3.79 3.37 14.21
C TYR A 105 -3.14 3.70 12.87
N LEU A 106 -3.36 4.92 12.38
CA LEU A 106 -2.79 5.47 11.17
C LEU A 106 -1.78 6.53 11.55
N TYR A 107 -0.50 6.19 11.40
CA TYR A 107 0.61 7.12 11.60
C TYR A 107 0.89 7.85 10.29
N PHE A 108 1.25 9.11 10.38
CA PHE A 108 1.57 9.93 9.22
C PHE A 108 2.41 11.15 9.61
N SER A 109 2.90 11.88 8.62
CA SER A 109 3.81 13.00 8.84
C SER A 109 3.39 14.28 8.12
N HIS A 110 4.17 15.30 8.33
CA HIS A 110 4.23 16.56 7.61
C HIS A 110 5.65 16.71 7.08
N HIS A 111 5.86 17.29 5.94
CA HIS A 111 7.18 17.41 5.33
C HIS A 111 8.21 18.07 6.26
N ALA A 112 7.82 19.17 6.92
CA ALA A 112 8.64 19.86 7.94
C ALA A 112 8.15 19.58 9.38
N GLY A 113 7.56 18.40 9.64
CA GLY A 113 6.89 18.08 10.90
C GLY A 113 7.83 17.87 12.06
N LYS A 114 7.46 18.44 13.22
CA LYS A 114 8.20 18.27 14.48
C LYS A 114 7.79 17.03 15.27
N PHE A 115 6.79 16.28 14.79
CA PHE A 115 6.32 15.05 15.42
C PHE A 115 5.60 14.15 14.42
N ILE A 116 5.62 12.85 14.67
CA ILE A 116 4.79 11.88 13.96
C ILE A 116 3.37 11.98 14.48
N ARG A 117 2.43 12.11 13.56
CA ARG A 117 1.00 12.25 13.81
C ARG A 117 0.31 10.91 13.88
N LEU A 118 -0.86 10.88 14.52
CA LEU A 118 -1.69 9.69 14.63
C LEU A 118 -3.16 10.04 14.43
N ALA A 119 -3.81 9.31 13.55
CA ALA A 119 -5.26 9.16 13.51
C ALA A 119 -5.65 7.75 13.96
N TYR A 120 -6.85 7.60 14.52
CA TYR A 120 -7.36 6.31 14.97
C TYR A 120 -8.85 6.16 14.63
N ALA A 121 -9.28 4.91 14.43
CA ALA A 121 -10.66 4.57 14.12
C ALA A 121 -10.98 3.12 14.50
N ASP A 122 -12.27 2.78 14.59
CA ASP A 122 -12.73 1.41 14.80
C ASP A 122 -13.01 0.66 13.49
N ALA A 123 -13.06 1.38 12.37
CA ALA A 123 -13.22 0.84 11.04
C ALA A 123 -12.32 1.58 10.03
N LEU A 124 -11.87 0.89 8.97
CA LEU A 124 -11.06 1.51 7.90
C LEU A 124 -11.80 2.65 7.17
N THR A 125 -13.12 2.59 7.16
CA THR A 125 -13.99 3.64 6.63
C THR A 125 -14.15 4.84 7.58
N GLY A 126 -13.58 4.76 8.79
CA GLY A 126 -13.69 5.80 9.81
C GLY A 126 -14.98 5.69 10.65
N PRO A 127 -15.42 6.79 11.32
CA PRO A 127 -14.76 8.10 11.30
C PRO A 127 -13.37 8.08 11.95
N TRP A 128 -12.41 8.72 11.30
CA TRP A 128 -11.06 8.88 11.82
C TRP A 128 -10.99 10.06 12.76
N LYS A 129 -10.34 9.88 13.91
CA LYS A 129 -10.12 10.90 14.94
C LYS A 129 -8.63 11.16 15.08
N ILE A 130 -8.25 12.41 15.28
CA ILE A 130 -6.85 12.80 15.46
C ILE A 130 -6.45 12.68 16.92
N HIS A 131 -5.29 12.05 17.18
CA HIS A 131 -4.63 12.09 18.47
C HIS A 131 -3.73 13.34 18.52
N GLU A 132 -4.24 14.40 19.11
CA GLU A 132 -3.66 15.76 19.05
C GLU A 132 -2.23 15.85 19.59
N ALA A 133 -1.86 14.98 20.53
CA ALA A 133 -0.52 14.96 21.12
C ALA A 133 0.56 14.49 20.14
N GLY A 134 0.16 13.75 19.06
CA GLY A 134 1.10 12.99 18.24
C GLY A 134 1.72 11.81 18.99
N THR A 135 2.76 11.20 18.43
CA THR A 135 3.34 9.95 19.00
C THR A 135 4.83 10.03 19.29
N LEU A 136 5.63 10.53 18.37
CA LEU A 136 7.07 10.73 18.50
C LEU A 136 7.41 12.17 18.16
N ARG A 137 7.98 12.90 19.09
CA ARG A 137 8.38 14.29 18.90
C ARG A 137 9.88 14.36 18.61
N ILE A 138 10.30 15.37 17.86
CA ILE A 138 11.71 15.58 17.53
C ILE A 138 12.60 15.72 18.75
N GLU A 139 12.08 16.37 19.80
CA GLU A 139 12.78 16.59 21.08
C GLU A 139 13.04 15.28 21.85
N GLU A 140 12.32 14.22 21.51
CA GLU A 140 12.47 12.88 22.08
C GLU A 140 13.51 12.04 21.33
N THR A 141 14.10 12.61 20.27
CA THR A 141 15.17 11.97 19.47
C THR A 141 16.53 12.57 19.83
N ALA A 142 17.56 11.73 19.89
CA ALA A 142 18.91 12.19 20.26
C ALA A 142 19.69 12.84 19.10
N ARG A 143 19.23 12.64 17.86
CA ARG A 143 20.03 12.96 16.66
C ARG A 143 19.29 13.80 15.61
N CYS A 144 17.96 13.87 15.68
CA CYS A 144 17.20 14.55 14.66
C CYS A 144 17.27 16.06 14.77
N HIS A 145 17.39 16.70 13.62
CA HIS A 145 17.32 18.13 13.45
C HIS A 145 16.19 18.44 12.44
N ASP A 146 15.62 19.60 12.51
CA ASP A 146 14.58 20.12 11.63
C ASP A 146 13.27 19.36 11.63
N HIS A 147 13.20 18.08 11.21
CA HIS A 147 11.94 17.33 11.14
C HIS A 147 12.11 15.84 11.48
N VAL A 148 10.97 15.17 11.73
CA VAL A 148 10.83 13.71 11.79
C VAL A 148 9.69 13.30 10.85
N ALA A 149 9.93 12.31 9.97
CA ALA A 149 8.99 12.03 8.88
C ALA A 149 8.92 10.56 8.46
N SER A 150 7.92 10.27 7.61
CA SER A 150 7.67 9.03 6.86
C SER A 150 7.71 7.77 7.71
N PRO A 151 6.83 7.65 8.72
CA PRO A 151 6.77 6.46 9.55
C PRO A 151 6.54 5.20 8.72
N ASP A 152 7.19 4.10 9.13
CA ASP A 152 6.92 2.74 8.69
C ASP A 152 6.76 1.87 9.93
N VAL A 153 5.52 1.46 10.24
CA VAL A 153 5.16 0.95 11.57
C VAL A 153 4.80 -0.52 11.50
N HIS A 154 5.41 -1.31 12.38
CA HIS A 154 5.28 -2.76 12.47
C HIS A 154 4.88 -3.20 13.88
N VAL A 155 4.13 -4.30 13.96
CA VAL A 155 3.80 -4.95 15.23
C VAL A 155 4.78 -6.10 15.46
N ASP A 156 5.55 -6.03 16.53
CA ASP A 156 6.40 -7.13 17.01
C ASP A 156 5.63 -7.94 18.06
N GLU A 157 4.88 -8.92 17.60
CA GLU A 157 4.06 -9.77 18.48
C GLU A 157 4.91 -10.57 19.50
N ALA A 158 6.12 -10.94 19.13
CA ALA A 158 7.00 -11.71 20.00
C ALA A 158 7.48 -10.90 21.22
N ARG A 159 7.75 -9.60 21.01
CA ARG A 159 8.17 -8.69 22.07
C ARG A 159 7.02 -7.91 22.70
N ARG A 160 5.82 -7.96 22.09
CA ARG A 160 4.68 -7.11 22.42
C ARG A 160 5.06 -5.64 22.38
N GLU A 161 5.64 -5.23 21.25
CA GLU A 161 6.06 -3.86 20.97
C GLU A 161 5.55 -3.42 19.60
N ILE A 162 5.29 -2.13 19.44
CA ILE A 162 5.13 -1.48 18.15
C ILE A 162 6.47 -0.85 17.80
N LEU A 163 7.01 -1.21 16.65
CA LEU A 163 8.26 -0.70 16.09
C LEU A 163 7.93 0.31 14.99
N MET A 164 8.47 1.49 15.06
CA MET A 164 8.35 2.54 14.06
C MET A 164 9.73 2.85 13.50
N TYR A 165 9.90 2.72 12.19
CA TYR A 165 11.01 3.37 11.48
C TYR A 165 10.58 4.78 11.11
N PHE A 166 11.48 5.72 11.23
CA PHE A 166 11.30 7.11 10.83
C PHE A 166 12.64 7.67 10.37
N HIS A 167 12.62 8.73 9.59
CA HIS A 167 13.86 9.38 9.19
C HIS A 167 13.87 10.85 9.57
N CYS A 168 15.08 11.39 9.60
CA CYS A 168 15.31 12.80 9.88
C CYS A 168 16.69 13.22 9.36
N PRO A 169 16.96 14.54 9.15
CA PRO A 169 18.30 15.06 9.07
C PRO A 169 19.04 14.81 10.39
N SER A 170 20.16 14.12 10.34
CA SER A 170 20.95 13.71 11.52
C SER A 170 22.44 14.04 11.39
N GLY A 171 22.91 14.37 10.19
CA GLY A 171 24.24 14.86 9.94
C GLY A 171 24.41 16.30 10.42
N GLY A 172 25.50 16.58 11.14
CA GLY A 172 25.80 17.92 11.66
C GLY A 172 26.29 18.91 10.60
N ARG A 173 26.20 18.60 9.30
CA ARG A 173 26.58 19.54 8.25
C ARG A 173 25.48 20.55 8.04
N VAL A 174 25.82 21.77 8.31
CA VAL A 174 24.97 22.93 8.07
C VAL A 174 25.49 23.62 6.82
N ASP A 175 24.65 23.94 5.87
CA ASP A 175 25.05 24.72 4.69
C ASP A 175 25.45 26.16 5.08
N ALA A 176 25.97 26.91 4.11
CA ALA A 176 26.38 28.29 4.34
C ALA A 176 25.25 29.25 4.82
N ASN A 177 23.99 28.80 4.75
CA ASN A 177 22.81 29.53 5.18
C ASN A 177 22.26 29.04 6.53
N GLY A 178 22.97 28.12 7.21
CA GLY A 178 22.53 27.58 8.49
C GLY A 178 21.49 26.47 8.36
N ARG A 179 21.25 25.90 7.16
CA ARG A 179 20.34 24.80 6.94
C ARG A 179 21.07 23.47 7.05
N VAL A 180 20.47 22.52 7.75
CA VAL A 180 20.98 21.15 7.78
C VAL A 180 20.91 20.56 6.36
N ASP A 181 21.99 19.93 5.90
CA ASP A 181 21.98 19.25 4.60
C ASP A 181 20.97 18.10 4.63
N ILE A 182 19.83 18.34 4.00
CA ILE A 182 18.73 17.36 3.92
C ILE A 182 19.10 16.09 3.13
N ASN A 183 20.23 16.09 2.41
CA ASN A 183 20.73 14.91 1.73
C ASN A 183 21.38 13.91 2.70
N GLU A 184 21.69 14.32 3.92
CA GLU A 184 22.22 13.48 5.00
C GLU A 184 21.10 12.97 5.95
N GLN A 185 19.95 12.64 5.42
CA GLN A 185 18.89 12.03 6.21
C GLN A 185 19.15 10.55 6.43
N GLU A 186 19.00 10.13 7.67
CA GLU A 186 19.15 8.73 8.10
C GLU A 186 17.86 8.21 8.70
N THR A 187 17.67 6.89 8.59
CA THR A 187 16.57 6.18 9.24
C THR A 187 16.99 5.69 10.61
N PHE A 188 16.12 5.94 11.57
CA PHE A 188 16.16 5.45 12.95
C PHE A 188 14.95 4.57 13.23
N PHE A 189 14.93 3.91 14.40
CA PHE A 189 13.74 3.26 14.89
C PHE A 189 13.36 3.77 16.27
N ALA A 190 12.08 3.62 16.59
CA ALA A 190 11.53 3.85 17.91
C ALA A 190 10.60 2.70 18.30
N THR A 191 10.46 2.41 19.59
CA THR A 191 9.58 1.36 20.10
C THR A 191 8.53 1.92 21.06
N SER A 192 7.38 1.27 21.10
CA SER A 192 6.27 1.62 21.98
C SER A 192 5.54 0.38 22.48
N SER A 193 5.08 0.40 23.72
CA SER A 193 4.19 -0.63 24.26
C SER A 193 2.70 -0.30 24.12
N ASP A 194 2.35 0.92 23.75
CA ASP A 194 0.97 1.40 23.63
C ASP A 194 0.62 1.99 22.26
N GLY A 195 1.65 2.18 21.41
CA GLY A 195 1.51 2.80 20.08
C GLY A 195 1.29 4.32 20.12
N LEU A 196 1.34 4.93 21.28
CA LEU A 196 1.09 6.36 21.49
C LEU A 196 2.36 7.11 21.90
N ARG A 197 3.22 6.49 22.69
CA ARG A 197 4.49 7.05 23.15
C ARG A 197 5.64 6.17 22.70
N PHE A 198 6.55 6.74 21.93
CA PHE A 198 7.68 6.04 21.36
C PHE A 198 8.99 6.48 22.02
N ARG A 199 9.90 5.52 22.16
CA ARG A 199 11.28 5.76 22.58
C ARG A 199 12.20 5.53 21.39
N ALA A 200 12.83 6.58 20.91
CA ALA A 200 13.75 6.54 19.79
C ALA A 200 15.09 5.92 20.17
N SER A 201 15.67 5.11 19.29
CA SER A 201 17.05 4.66 19.35
C SER A 201 17.98 5.77 18.83
N PRO A 202 19.14 6.00 19.44
CA PRO A 202 20.10 7.00 18.95
C PRO A 202 20.93 6.50 17.76
N ALA A 203 20.92 5.20 17.45
CA ALA A 203 21.73 4.62 16.40
C ALA A 203 20.98 4.61 15.06
N PRO A 204 21.57 5.14 13.96
CA PRO A 204 20.99 5.06 12.64
C PRO A 204 21.04 3.63 12.10
N LEU A 205 20.06 3.28 11.28
CA LEU A 205 19.95 1.96 10.63
C LEU A 205 20.41 1.98 9.18
N GLY A 206 20.40 3.13 8.53
CA GLY A 206 20.74 3.30 7.12
C GLY A 206 20.15 4.57 6.52
N PRO A 207 20.10 4.67 5.17
CA PRO A 207 19.58 5.83 4.47
C PRO A 207 18.09 6.09 4.77
N ALA A 208 17.61 7.26 4.40
CA ALA A 208 16.21 7.67 4.61
C ALA A 208 15.17 6.76 3.91
N TYR A 209 13.95 6.77 4.46
CA TYR A 209 12.75 6.16 3.88
C TYR A 209 12.71 4.64 3.90
N PHE A 210 13.01 4.01 5.03
CA PHE A 210 12.81 2.56 5.18
C PHE A 210 11.36 2.16 4.90
N ARG A 211 11.21 1.07 4.13
CA ARG A 211 9.98 0.28 3.98
C ARG A 211 10.36 -1.17 4.17
N VAL A 212 10.11 -1.66 5.37
CA VAL A 212 10.67 -2.93 5.84
C VAL A 212 9.72 -4.08 5.53
N PHE A 213 10.29 -5.22 5.12
CA PHE A 213 9.59 -6.48 4.96
C PHE A 213 10.47 -7.65 5.39
N ARG A 214 9.83 -8.77 5.69
CA ARG A 214 10.55 -10.00 6.00
C ARG A 214 10.44 -10.99 4.84
N TRP A 215 11.55 -11.64 4.50
CA TRP A 215 11.57 -12.78 3.61
C TRP A 215 12.66 -13.75 4.04
N GLY A 216 12.28 -15.04 4.24
CA GLY A 216 13.16 -16.03 4.87
C GLY A 216 13.62 -15.60 6.27
N ASP A 217 14.92 -15.71 6.51
CA ASP A 217 15.54 -15.39 7.80
C ASP A 217 16.01 -13.95 7.93
N TYR A 218 15.67 -13.09 6.95
CA TYR A 218 16.14 -11.73 6.90
C TYR A 218 15.01 -10.73 6.87
N TYR A 219 15.31 -9.53 7.36
CA TYR A 219 14.56 -8.30 7.13
C TYR A 219 15.23 -7.53 6.01
N TYR A 220 14.43 -7.00 5.12
CA TYR A 220 14.85 -6.19 4.00
C TYR A 220 14.18 -4.83 4.09
N SER A 221 14.76 -3.82 3.49
CA SER A 221 14.13 -2.52 3.33
C SER A 221 14.36 -1.98 1.94
N VAL A 222 13.30 -1.46 1.31
CA VAL A 222 13.42 -0.59 0.15
C VAL A 222 13.54 0.84 0.68
N VAL A 223 14.53 1.58 0.19
CA VAL A 223 14.81 2.95 0.64
C VAL A 223 14.72 3.95 -0.51
N ARG A 224 14.90 5.23 -0.20
CA ARG A 224 14.92 6.30 -1.20
C ARG A 224 15.82 5.94 -2.39
N GLY A 225 15.32 6.19 -3.60
CA GLY A 225 16.03 5.84 -4.83
C GLY A 225 15.92 4.37 -5.24
N GLY A 226 15.16 3.53 -4.52
CA GLY A 226 14.87 2.16 -4.93
C GLY A 226 15.97 1.15 -4.64
N MET A 227 16.94 1.49 -3.78
CA MET A 227 17.95 0.55 -3.29
C MET A 227 17.31 -0.39 -2.24
N VAL A 228 17.74 -1.65 -2.22
CA VAL A 228 17.34 -2.62 -1.21
C VAL A 228 18.47 -2.81 -0.20
N LEU A 229 18.11 -2.91 1.07
CA LEU A 229 19.02 -3.22 2.18
C LEU A 229 18.56 -4.47 2.89
N ARG A 230 19.44 -5.09 3.69
CA ARG A 230 19.16 -6.31 4.43
C ARG A 230 19.78 -6.32 5.84
N SER A 231 19.08 -6.93 6.81
CA SER A 231 19.59 -7.22 8.14
C SER A 231 19.01 -8.53 8.68
N ARG A 232 19.67 -9.13 9.67
CA ARG A 232 19.10 -10.24 10.44
C ARG A 232 18.21 -9.78 11.60
N ASP A 233 18.31 -8.53 11.97
CA ASP A 233 17.55 -7.95 13.09
C ASP A 233 16.92 -6.61 12.64
N MET A 234 15.69 -6.37 13.06
CA MET A 234 14.92 -5.13 12.76
C MET A 234 15.55 -3.88 13.41
N ARG A 235 16.44 -4.03 14.38
CA ARG A 235 16.98 -2.95 15.22
C ARG A 235 18.46 -2.68 15.01
N THR A 236 19.11 -3.40 14.11
CA THR A 236 20.53 -3.22 13.78
C THR A 236 20.69 -2.61 12.38
N PRO A 237 21.80 -1.95 12.09
CA PRO A 237 22.06 -1.40 10.77
C PRO A 237 21.87 -2.44 9.65
N PHE A 238 21.29 -1.99 8.56
CA PHE A 238 21.06 -2.82 7.39
C PHE A 238 22.21 -2.71 6.40
N GLU A 239 22.70 -3.84 5.90
CA GLU A 239 23.73 -3.86 4.85
C GLU A 239 23.14 -3.40 3.51
N PRO A 240 23.82 -2.49 2.77
CA PRO A 240 23.36 -2.02 1.49
C PRO A 240 23.46 -3.10 0.41
N GLY A 241 22.50 -3.09 -0.51
CA GLY A 241 22.43 -3.98 -1.66
C GLY A 241 22.18 -3.21 -2.96
N PRO A 242 21.64 -3.87 -3.98
CA PRO A 242 21.43 -3.26 -5.29
C PRO A 242 20.26 -2.28 -5.30
N THR A 243 20.28 -1.36 -6.27
CA THR A 243 19.09 -0.64 -6.69
C THR A 243 18.22 -1.58 -7.53
N ILE A 244 17.04 -1.93 -7.03
CA ILE A 244 16.12 -2.86 -7.67
C ILE A 244 15.09 -2.15 -8.56
N ILE A 245 14.74 -0.90 -8.25
CA ILE A 245 13.89 -0.07 -9.09
C ILE A 245 14.81 0.78 -9.97
N PRO A 246 14.86 0.58 -11.29
CA PRO A 246 15.73 1.36 -12.16
C PRO A 246 15.27 2.83 -12.17
N LEU A 247 16.25 3.71 -12.11
CA LEU A 247 16.04 5.14 -12.25
C LEU A 247 16.04 5.47 -13.74
N ASP A 248 14.93 5.98 -14.25
CA ASP A 248 14.88 6.59 -15.58
C ASP A 248 15.54 7.99 -15.52
N ALA A 249 16.19 8.41 -16.59
CA ALA A 249 16.81 9.73 -16.66
C ALA A 249 15.79 10.84 -16.31
N GLY A 250 16.05 11.56 -15.23
CA GLY A 250 15.20 12.67 -14.73
C GLY A 250 13.98 12.24 -13.92
N ARG A 251 13.82 10.95 -13.58
CA ARG A 251 12.73 10.45 -12.72
C ARG A 251 13.30 9.67 -11.56
N LEU A 252 13.03 10.14 -10.36
CA LEU A 252 13.51 9.51 -9.12
C LEU A 252 12.34 8.89 -8.36
N LEU A 253 12.54 7.72 -7.77
CA LEU A 253 11.60 7.17 -6.82
C LEU A 253 11.48 8.11 -5.63
N ARG A 254 10.25 8.60 -5.35
CA ARG A 254 9.98 9.49 -4.20
C ARG A 254 9.86 8.67 -2.92
N HIS A 255 8.77 8.00 -2.77
CA HIS A 255 8.46 7.09 -1.67
C HIS A 255 8.00 5.75 -2.19
N ALA A 256 8.17 4.71 -1.39
CA ALA A 256 7.69 3.37 -1.69
C ALA A 256 6.81 2.81 -0.57
N ALA A 257 6.08 1.76 -0.89
CA ALA A 257 5.49 0.81 0.04
C ALA A 257 5.67 -0.60 -0.50
N VAL A 258 5.67 -1.59 0.34
CA VAL A 258 6.00 -2.96 -0.04
C VAL A 258 4.93 -3.96 0.40
N ASP A 259 4.66 -4.97 -0.44
CA ASP A 259 3.82 -6.13 -0.14
C ASP A 259 4.53 -7.39 -0.62
N VAL A 260 4.68 -8.36 0.27
CA VAL A 260 5.33 -9.64 -0.05
C VAL A 260 4.31 -10.76 -0.08
N GLN A 261 4.25 -11.48 -1.17
CA GLN A 261 3.39 -12.65 -1.32
C GLN A 261 4.21 -13.84 -1.85
N GLY A 262 4.53 -14.77 -0.97
CA GLY A 262 5.48 -15.85 -1.26
C GLY A 262 6.85 -15.28 -1.63
N ASP A 263 7.31 -15.57 -2.85
CA ASP A 263 8.59 -15.09 -3.37
C ASP A 263 8.43 -13.87 -4.30
N VAL A 264 7.32 -13.16 -4.24
CA VAL A 264 7.10 -11.94 -5.03
C VAL A 264 6.98 -10.74 -4.10
N LEU A 265 7.88 -9.79 -4.28
CA LEU A 265 7.84 -8.47 -3.67
C LEU A 265 7.16 -7.52 -4.65
N ARG A 266 6.05 -6.90 -4.25
CA ARG A 266 5.45 -5.76 -4.95
C ARG A 266 5.92 -4.48 -4.29
N VAL A 267 6.53 -3.62 -5.09
CA VAL A 267 6.93 -2.28 -4.66
C VAL A 267 5.96 -1.29 -5.29
N TYR A 268 5.16 -0.64 -4.46
CA TYR A 268 4.29 0.47 -4.84
C TYR A 268 5.05 1.77 -4.61
N TYR A 269 5.04 2.68 -5.58
CA TYR A 269 5.83 3.91 -5.47
C TYR A 269 5.29 5.04 -6.35
N SER A 270 5.72 6.26 -6.07
CA SER A 270 5.56 7.39 -6.96
C SER A 270 6.91 7.94 -7.43
N ARG A 271 6.92 8.69 -8.53
CA ARG A 271 8.15 9.21 -9.13
C ARG A 271 8.11 10.72 -9.28
N ILE A 272 9.15 11.37 -8.78
CA ILE A 272 9.44 12.77 -9.06
C ILE A 272 9.63 12.95 -10.58
N GLY A 273 9.04 14.00 -11.15
CA GLY A 273 9.10 14.29 -12.58
C GLY A 273 8.00 13.64 -13.43
N ASP A 274 7.16 12.75 -12.86
CA ASP A 274 5.98 12.23 -13.56
C ASP A 274 4.91 13.32 -13.73
N ARG A 275 4.13 13.21 -14.83
CA ARG A 275 3.08 14.16 -15.19
C ARG A 275 1.78 13.42 -15.53
N PRO A 276 0.84 13.28 -14.59
CA PRO A 276 0.95 13.62 -13.17
C PRO A 276 1.79 12.59 -12.40
N GLU A 277 2.26 12.98 -11.22
CA GLU A 277 2.77 12.01 -10.25
C GLU A 277 1.61 11.12 -9.78
N ARG A 278 1.84 9.79 -9.77
CA ARG A 278 0.83 8.77 -9.55
C ARG A 278 1.42 7.54 -8.89
N ILE A 279 0.57 6.65 -8.41
CA ILE A 279 1.05 5.41 -7.80
C ILE A 279 1.27 4.35 -8.87
N LEU A 280 2.48 3.83 -8.88
CA LEU A 280 2.98 2.75 -9.74
C LEU A 280 3.23 1.50 -8.92
N VAL A 281 3.33 0.35 -9.58
CA VAL A 281 3.80 -0.91 -9.00
C VAL A 281 4.82 -1.58 -9.92
N SER A 282 5.87 -2.14 -9.32
CA SER A 282 6.78 -3.08 -9.96
C SER A 282 6.89 -4.34 -9.12
N GLU A 283 7.07 -5.49 -9.76
CA GLU A 283 7.27 -6.77 -9.10
C GLU A 283 8.74 -7.19 -9.17
N VAL A 284 9.25 -7.71 -8.06
CA VAL A 284 10.59 -8.29 -7.94
C VAL A 284 10.45 -9.73 -7.50
N ARG A 285 11.02 -10.66 -8.25
CA ARG A 285 11.16 -12.05 -7.80
C ARG A 285 12.25 -12.13 -6.75
N LEU A 286 11.87 -12.52 -5.55
CA LEU A 286 12.80 -12.77 -4.46
C LEU A 286 13.49 -14.13 -4.69
N VAL A 287 14.80 -14.14 -4.60
CA VAL A 287 15.64 -15.33 -4.80
C VAL A 287 16.72 -15.37 -3.72
N PRO A 288 17.31 -16.56 -3.40
CA PRO A 288 18.35 -16.66 -2.37
C PRO A 288 19.55 -15.74 -2.60
N ASP A 289 19.95 -15.50 -3.83
CA ASP A 289 20.85 -14.41 -4.20
C ASP A 289 20.07 -13.09 -4.26
N TRP A 290 19.88 -12.48 -3.12
CA TRP A 290 19.07 -11.25 -2.97
C TRP A 290 19.62 -10.05 -3.75
N GLN A 291 20.90 -10.10 -4.19
CA GLN A 291 21.50 -9.05 -5.01
C GLN A 291 21.14 -9.18 -6.50
N ALA A 292 20.63 -10.33 -6.91
CA ALA A 292 20.23 -10.57 -8.29
C ALA A 292 18.83 -10.01 -8.62
N GLY A 293 18.04 -9.62 -7.62
CA GLY A 293 16.66 -9.13 -7.81
C GLY A 293 16.60 -7.91 -8.73
N ARG A 294 15.66 -7.94 -9.68
CA ARG A 294 15.36 -6.80 -10.58
C ARG A 294 13.86 -6.63 -10.66
N ALA A 295 13.43 -5.39 -10.68
CA ALA A 295 12.01 -5.08 -10.82
C ALA A 295 11.53 -5.20 -12.26
N SER A 296 10.27 -5.60 -12.41
CA SER A 296 9.55 -5.49 -13.68
C SER A 296 9.41 -4.01 -14.09
N PRO A 297 9.13 -3.73 -15.37
CA PRO A 297 8.67 -2.41 -15.77
C PRO A 297 7.49 -1.96 -14.91
N PRO A 298 7.36 -0.64 -14.61
CA PRO A 298 6.27 -0.13 -13.81
C PRO A 298 4.91 -0.26 -14.50
N ALA A 299 3.89 -0.60 -13.73
CA ALA A 299 2.49 -0.52 -14.15
C ALA A 299 1.75 0.54 -13.32
N ASP A 300 0.81 1.24 -13.94
CA ASP A 300 -0.05 2.21 -13.26
C ASP A 300 -1.02 1.48 -12.31
N VAL A 301 -1.09 1.93 -11.06
CA VAL A 301 -2.05 1.44 -10.05
C VAL A 301 -3.16 2.45 -9.85
N LEU A 302 -2.81 3.71 -9.59
CA LEU A 302 -3.76 4.75 -9.26
C LEU A 302 -3.28 6.10 -9.80
N THR A 303 -4.17 6.78 -10.53
CA THR A 303 -3.94 8.13 -11.05
C THR A 303 -4.89 9.13 -10.39
N PRO A 304 -4.53 10.43 -10.28
CA PRO A 304 -5.40 11.44 -9.68
C PRO A 304 -6.60 11.74 -10.59
N GLU A 305 -7.77 11.20 -10.25
CA GLU A 305 -9.00 11.29 -11.05
C GLU A 305 -10.14 12.02 -10.32
N ARG A 306 -10.15 11.96 -8.98
CA ARG A 306 -11.20 12.55 -8.15
C ARG A 306 -10.82 13.97 -7.74
N ASP A 307 -11.81 14.82 -7.42
CA ASP A 307 -11.58 16.20 -6.98
C ASP A 307 -10.70 16.26 -5.73
N PHE A 308 -10.91 15.34 -4.78
CA PHE A 308 -10.07 15.28 -3.58
C PHE A 308 -8.63 14.83 -3.89
N GLU A 309 -8.39 14.16 -5.00
CA GLU A 309 -7.06 13.78 -5.50
C GLU A 309 -6.39 14.88 -6.35
N GLY A 310 -7.09 15.99 -6.57
CA GLY A 310 -6.66 17.05 -7.48
C GLY A 310 -6.93 16.74 -8.94
N GLY A 311 -7.84 15.80 -9.27
CA GLY A 311 -8.15 15.38 -10.64
C GLY A 311 -8.61 16.52 -11.57
N ASN A 312 -9.20 17.57 -10.99
CA ASN A 312 -9.66 18.79 -11.66
C ASN A 312 -8.61 19.91 -11.74
N LEU A 313 -7.39 19.71 -11.18
CA LEU A 313 -6.32 20.67 -11.19
C LEU A 313 -5.43 20.55 -12.44
N PRO A 314 -4.60 21.57 -12.77
CA PRO A 314 -3.70 21.52 -13.90
C PRO A 314 -2.80 20.29 -13.90
N LEU A 315 -2.49 19.80 -15.10
CA LEU A 315 -1.59 18.69 -15.32
C LEU A 315 -0.15 19.19 -15.40
N GLU A 316 0.61 19.00 -14.32
CA GLU A 316 1.99 19.45 -14.19
C GLU A 316 2.91 18.31 -13.77
N ALA A 317 4.19 18.42 -14.13
CA ALA A 317 5.22 17.50 -13.64
C ALA A 317 5.51 17.80 -12.18
N SER A 318 5.71 16.74 -11.40
CA SER A 318 6.07 16.92 -10.00
C SER A 318 7.54 17.36 -9.85
N ALA A 319 7.79 18.17 -8.82
CA ALA A 319 9.12 18.61 -8.42
C ALA A 319 9.63 17.79 -7.22
N PRO A 320 10.95 17.79 -6.92
CA PRO A 320 11.45 17.42 -5.61
C PRO A 320 10.73 18.18 -4.50
N ASP A 321 10.96 17.79 -3.26
CA ASP A 321 10.43 18.41 -2.05
C ASP A 321 8.89 18.38 -1.90
N GLU A 322 8.35 19.15 -0.99
CA GLU A 322 6.92 19.22 -0.71
C GLU A 322 6.11 19.77 -1.88
N ALA A 323 4.85 19.45 -1.92
CA ALA A 323 3.94 20.03 -2.88
C ALA A 323 3.65 21.50 -2.50
N PRO A 324 3.60 22.43 -3.49
CA PRO A 324 3.37 23.86 -3.22
C PRO A 324 1.91 24.16 -2.83
N GLY A 325 1.19 23.20 -2.33
CA GLY A 325 -0.22 23.21 -2.01
C GLY A 325 -0.96 22.11 -2.76
N ARG A 326 -2.24 22.31 -3.08
CA ARG A 326 -3.02 21.30 -3.82
C ARG A 326 -2.60 21.25 -5.29
N VAL A 327 -2.17 20.07 -5.72
CA VAL A 327 -1.74 19.76 -7.09
C VAL A 327 -2.35 18.45 -7.57
N ARG A 328 -2.40 18.23 -8.88
CA ARG A 328 -2.90 16.95 -9.45
C ARG A 328 -1.87 15.85 -9.35
N GLN A 329 -1.64 15.36 -8.11
CA GLN A 329 -0.61 14.35 -7.82
C GLN A 329 -1.06 13.42 -6.70
N LEU A 330 -0.69 12.13 -6.81
CA LEU A 330 -0.77 11.13 -5.75
C LEU A 330 0.65 10.74 -5.33
N ARG A 331 0.92 10.75 -4.02
CA ARG A 331 2.24 10.52 -3.43
C ARG A 331 2.17 9.51 -2.29
N ASP A 332 3.31 9.12 -1.78
CA ASP A 332 3.56 8.44 -0.50
C ASP A 332 2.64 7.24 -0.26
N PRO A 333 2.76 6.18 -1.06
CA PRO A 333 1.98 4.97 -0.83
C PRO A 333 2.32 4.34 0.52
N GLY A 334 1.30 3.75 1.15
CA GLY A 334 1.38 2.84 2.28
C GLY A 334 0.59 1.59 1.99
N ILE A 335 1.00 0.44 2.49
CA ILE A 335 0.28 -0.82 2.31
C ILE A 335 -0.18 -1.36 3.66
N PHE A 336 -1.42 -1.78 3.71
CA PHE A 336 -2.00 -2.49 4.85
C PHE A 336 -2.79 -3.70 4.35
N SER A 337 -2.61 -4.85 4.98
CA SER A 337 -3.31 -6.07 4.61
C SER A 337 -4.13 -6.61 5.78
N GLU A 338 -5.41 -6.88 5.54
CA GLU A 338 -6.29 -7.51 6.51
C GLU A 338 -7.16 -8.57 5.84
N GLY A 339 -7.15 -9.79 6.38
CA GLY A 339 -7.86 -10.91 5.80
C GLY A 339 -7.38 -11.24 4.38
N ARG A 340 -8.26 -11.08 3.39
CA ARG A 340 -7.96 -11.31 1.97
C ARG A 340 -7.83 -10.04 1.15
N THR A 341 -7.84 -8.89 1.79
CA THR A 341 -7.80 -7.60 1.13
C THR A 341 -6.51 -6.87 1.47
N THR A 342 -5.88 -6.33 0.46
CA THR A 342 -4.79 -5.36 0.60
C THR A 342 -5.36 -3.96 0.35
N TYR A 343 -5.00 -3.04 1.20
CA TYR A 343 -5.37 -1.63 1.13
C TYR A 343 -4.14 -0.79 0.79
N LEU A 344 -4.28 0.06 -0.19
CA LEU A 344 -3.32 1.09 -0.56
C LEU A 344 -3.75 2.40 0.11
N LEU A 345 -2.89 2.91 0.97
CA LEU A 345 -2.99 4.26 1.51
C LEU A 345 -2.15 5.19 0.63
N TYR A 346 -2.55 6.43 0.47
CA TYR A 346 -1.81 7.39 -0.36
C TYR A 346 -2.13 8.83 0.01
N SER A 347 -1.17 9.71 -0.23
CA SER A 347 -1.36 11.16 -0.13
C SER A 347 -2.07 11.69 -1.37
N VAL A 348 -3.03 12.60 -1.16
CA VAL A 348 -3.90 13.13 -2.22
C VAL A 348 -3.66 14.60 -2.47
N ALA A 349 -3.91 15.02 -3.70
CA ALA A 349 -3.72 16.40 -4.18
C ALA A 349 -2.35 16.97 -3.77
N GLY A 350 -1.30 16.21 -4.04
CA GLY A 350 0.03 16.42 -3.49
C GLY A 350 0.12 15.83 -2.09
N GLU A 351 0.16 16.67 -1.07
CA GLU A 351 0.25 16.29 0.34
C GLU A 351 -0.86 16.96 1.17
N SER A 352 -2.07 17.04 0.58
CA SER A 352 -3.22 17.77 1.15
C SER A 352 -4.24 16.85 1.84
N GLY A 353 -3.88 15.61 2.15
CA GLY A 353 -4.72 14.65 2.85
C GLY A 353 -4.35 13.22 2.55
N LEU A 354 -5.02 12.27 3.21
CA LEU A 354 -4.84 10.83 3.03
C LEU A 354 -6.12 10.16 2.54
N ALA A 355 -5.93 9.14 1.72
CA ALA A 355 -7.02 8.31 1.22
C ALA A 355 -6.65 6.82 1.26
N ILE A 356 -7.65 5.95 1.15
CA ILE A 356 -7.52 4.49 1.10
C ILE A 356 -8.24 3.95 -0.13
N ALA A 357 -7.59 3.02 -0.82
CA ALA A 357 -8.21 2.19 -1.85
C ALA A 357 -7.99 0.71 -1.54
N ALA A 358 -9.03 -0.11 -1.68
CA ALA A 358 -8.88 -1.56 -1.65
C ALA A 358 -8.30 -2.03 -2.98
N ILE A 359 -7.30 -2.90 -2.93
CA ILE A 359 -6.71 -3.55 -4.10
C ILE A 359 -6.89 -5.06 -3.99
N SER A 360 -7.25 -5.74 -5.09
CA SER A 360 -7.39 -7.20 -5.13
C SER A 360 -6.00 -7.86 -5.02
N ARG A 361 -5.94 -8.95 -4.27
CA ARG A 361 -4.80 -9.86 -4.27
C ARG A 361 -4.86 -10.83 -5.44
#